data_9b67b0fe741f8de0598f387aeb7c1d7e
#
_entry.id   9b67b0fe741f8de0598f387aeb7c1d7e
#
_cell.length_a   1.000
_cell.length_b   1.000
_cell.length_c   1.000
_cell.angle_alpha   90.00
_cell.angle_beta   90.00
_cell.angle_gamma   90.00
#
_symmetry.space_group_name_H-M   'P 1'
#
loop_
_entity.id
_entity.type
_entity.pdbx_description
1 polymer ?
#
loop_
_entity_poly.entity_id
_entity_poly.type
_entity_poly.pdbx_seq_one_letter_code
_entity_poly.pdbx_strand_id
1 'polypeptide(L)'
;MDYDPFLMLDSFDSHNPTDYIKGFPIHPHRGIETISYLVQGEMTHQDSLGNKGTIRSGESQWMTAGSGIMHQEMPQASKHMLGVQLWLNLPQKEKMTDPTYFDITGNMIGSKKTDNAIIHVLAGEYDSIKGVEPPHIKATIYDVELQAGKSITLPTKTEDNVFIFLIEGNAIIDGTNIPEKTAVLFSEGDEISVSAESDKQLRFMLCSAKPLKEPVSW
;
A
#
# COMPACT_ATOMS: atom_id res chain seq x y z
N MET A 1 15.10 -7.21 -11.82
CA MET A 1 14.52 -6.11 -12.61
C MET A 1 13.74 -5.28 -11.61
N ASP A 2 14.18 -4.08 -11.37
CA ASP A 2 13.58 -3.24 -10.34
C ASP A 2 12.24 -2.71 -10.88
N TYR A 3 11.18 -2.83 -10.08
CA TYR A 3 9.85 -2.33 -10.45
C TYR A 3 9.70 -0.89 -9.98
N ASP A 4 10.58 -0.03 -10.48
CA ASP A 4 10.76 1.37 -10.13
C ASP A 4 9.43 2.15 -10.21
N PRO A 5 9.05 2.96 -9.20
CA PRO A 5 9.82 3.31 -8.00
C PRO A 5 9.57 2.39 -6.78
N PHE A 6 8.90 1.28 -6.97
CA PHE A 6 8.57 0.34 -5.91
C PHE A 6 9.79 -0.54 -5.57
N LEU A 7 10.24 -0.51 -4.33
CA LEU A 7 11.44 -1.20 -3.87
C LEU A 7 11.13 -2.50 -3.15
N MET A 8 10.07 -2.49 -2.34
CA MET A 8 9.70 -3.62 -1.51
C MET A 8 8.21 -3.58 -1.19
N LEU A 9 7.59 -4.75 -1.13
CA LEU A 9 6.28 -4.95 -0.53
C LEU A 9 6.41 -6.10 0.47
N ASP A 10 6.16 -5.79 1.74
CA ASP A 10 5.96 -6.77 2.79
C ASP A 10 4.48 -6.95 3.07
N SER A 11 4.05 -8.17 3.36
CA SER A 11 2.71 -8.45 3.85
C SER A 11 2.76 -9.27 5.14
N PHE A 12 1.89 -8.95 6.07
CA PHE A 12 1.76 -9.66 7.33
C PHE A 12 0.30 -10.05 7.56
N ASP A 13 0.11 -11.30 7.97
CA ASP A 13 -1.20 -11.89 8.19
C ASP A 13 -1.10 -12.95 9.29
N SER A 14 -1.62 -12.65 10.48
CA SER A 14 -1.64 -13.60 11.58
C SER A 14 -2.79 -13.36 12.56
N HIS A 15 -3.39 -14.44 13.01
CA HIS A 15 -4.36 -14.47 14.11
C HIS A 15 -3.70 -14.73 15.47
N ASN A 16 -2.39 -14.97 15.50
CA ASN A 16 -1.65 -15.26 16.71
C ASN A 16 -0.73 -14.08 17.08
N PRO A 17 -1.03 -13.32 18.15
CA PRO A 17 -0.21 -12.18 18.55
C PRO A 17 1.27 -12.50 18.78
N THR A 18 1.62 -13.73 19.14
CA THR A 18 3.01 -14.11 19.38
C THR A 18 3.89 -14.05 18.12
N ASP A 19 3.27 -14.10 16.93
CA ASP A 19 3.99 -14.06 15.66
C ASP A 19 4.49 -12.64 15.33
N TYR A 20 3.76 -11.60 15.78
CA TYR A 20 4.02 -10.23 15.33
C TYR A 20 4.23 -9.20 16.47
N ILE A 21 3.89 -9.49 17.75
CA ILE A 21 3.91 -8.50 18.84
C ILE A 21 5.32 -7.97 19.15
N LYS A 22 6.38 -8.62 18.68
CA LYS A 22 7.75 -8.11 18.78
C LYS A 22 7.99 -6.90 17.89
N GLY A 23 7.14 -6.72 16.87
CA GLY A 23 7.15 -5.61 15.95
C GLY A 23 8.46 -5.41 15.23
N PHE A 24 8.64 -4.19 14.78
CA PHE A 24 9.87 -3.69 14.16
C PHE A 24 10.52 -2.72 15.17
N PRO A 25 11.48 -3.20 16.00
CA PRO A 25 12.20 -2.33 16.94
C PRO A 25 12.91 -1.20 16.22
N ILE A 26 13.38 -0.21 16.97
CA ILE A 26 14.00 1.00 16.39
C ILE A 26 15.07 0.66 15.34
N HIS A 27 14.88 1.16 14.13
CA HIS A 27 15.75 0.92 12.98
C HIS A 27 15.77 2.17 12.07
N PRO A 28 16.84 2.32 11.23
CA PRO A 28 16.99 3.48 10.35
C PRO A 28 16.36 3.26 8.98
N HIS A 29 15.90 4.38 8.37
CA HIS A 29 15.63 4.49 6.93
C HIS A 29 16.25 5.75 6.38
N ARG A 30 16.59 5.74 5.09
CA ARG A 30 17.13 6.88 4.36
C ARG A 30 16.82 6.78 2.86
N GLY A 31 16.52 7.91 2.22
CA GLY A 31 16.39 8.01 0.77
C GLY A 31 15.18 7.30 0.17
N ILE A 32 14.21 6.92 0.99
CA ILE A 32 12.98 6.22 0.60
C ILE A 32 11.75 6.81 1.27
N GLU A 33 10.58 6.43 0.79
CA GLU A 33 9.31 6.55 1.51
C GLU A 33 8.82 5.16 1.89
N THR A 34 8.13 5.05 3.03
CA THR A 34 7.45 3.84 3.46
C THR A 34 5.98 4.12 3.70
N ILE A 35 5.13 3.18 3.30
CA ILE A 35 3.68 3.25 3.50
C ILE A 35 3.26 1.97 4.21
N SER A 36 2.82 2.10 5.47
CA SER A 36 2.24 0.99 6.23
C SER A 36 0.73 1.12 6.18
N TYR A 37 0.01 0.11 5.68
CA TYR A 37 -1.45 0.06 5.61
C TYR A 37 -1.98 -1.13 6.38
N LEU A 38 -2.91 -0.88 7.32
CA LEU A 38 -3.58 -1.92 8.08
C LEU A 38 -4.97 -2.20 7.51
N VAL A 39 -5.16 -3.39 6.99
CA VAL A 39 -6.48 -3.92 6.66
C VAL A 39 -7.23 -4.25 7.95
N GLN A 40 -6.53 -4.90 8.90
CA GLN A 40 -7.03 -5.20 10.23
C GLN A 40 -5.90 -5.11 11.27
N GLY A 41 -6.28 -4.71 12.49
CA GLY A 41 -5.36 -4.61 13.61
C GLY A 41 -5.11 -3.19 14.08
N GLU A 42 -4.08 -3.04 14.89
CA GLU A 42 -3.62 -1.76 15.40
C GLU A 42 -2.10 -1.78 15.53
N MET A 43 -1.43 -0.70 15.14
CA MET A 43 0.02 -0.56 15.22
C MET A 43 0.38 0.82 15.74
N THR A 44 1.18 0.87 16.80
CA THR A 44 1.77 2.11 17.30
C THR A 44 3.12 2.33 16.64
N HIS A 45 3.46 3.59 16.40
CA HIS A 45 4.74 3.96 15.84
C HIS A 45 5.34 5.15 16.60
N GLN A 46 6.65 5.26 16.53
CA GLN A 46 7.43 6.35 17.12
C GLN A 46 8.70 6.57 16.32
N ASP A 47 9.15 7.83 16.22
CA ASP A 47 10.37 8.19 15.51
C ASP A 47 11.37 8.98 16.38
N SER A 48 12.56 9.21 15.79
CA SER A 48 13.66 9.97 16.42
C SER A 48 13.43 11.48 16.46
N LEU A 49 12.38 11.99 15.83
CA LEU A 49 11.99 13.40 15.86
C LEU A 49 11.01 13.70 16.99
N GLY A 50 10.61 12.66 17.76
CA GLY A 50 9.70 12.77 18.89
C GLY A 50 8.23 12.57 18.52
N ASN A 51 7.95 12.20 17.29
CA ASN A 51 6.59 11.91 16.87
C ASN A 51 6.14 10.52 17.34
N LYS A 52 4.86 10.38 17.65
CA LYS A 52 4.20 9.13 18.02
C LYS A 52 2.79 9.12 17.46
N GLY A 53 2.34 7.95 17.05
CA GLY A 53 0.99 7.77 16.55
C GLY A 53 0.51 6.33 16.66
N THR A 54 -0.69 6.11 16.17
CA THR A 54 -1.32 4.80 16.11
C THR A 54 -2.20 4.75 14.88
N ILE A 55 -1.95 3.79 14.02
CA ILE A 55 -2.84 3.45 12.92
C ILE A 55 -3.67 2.23 13.27
N ARG A 56 -4.91 2.22 12.79
CA ARG A 56 -5.91 1.17 13.03
C ARG A 56 -6.41 0.57 11.72
N SER A 57 -7.29 -0.40 11.84
CA SER A 57 -7.93 -1.03 10.68
C SER A 57 -8.50 0.00 9.71
N GLY A 58 -8.11 -0.11 8.43
CA GLY A 58 -8.46 0.82 7.37
C GLY A 58 -7.61 2.10 7.33
N GLU A 59 -6.60 2.24 8.18
CA GLU A 59 -5.72 3.42 8.24
C GLU A 59 -4.31 3.10 7.77
N SER A 60 -3.57 4.13 7.41
CA SER A 60 -2.20 4.02 6.87
C SER A 60 -1.30 5.06 7.50
N GLN A 61 0.00 4.81 7.47
CA GLN A 61 1.04 5.78 7.75
C GLN A 61 1.92 5.96 6.51
N TRP A 62 2.20 7.20 6.17
CA TRP A 62 3.17 7.58 5.14
C TRP A 62 4.36 8.27 5.79
N MET A 63 5.55 7.71 5.60
CA MET A 63 6.79 8.26 6.11
C MET A 63 7.73 8.56 4.95
N THR A 64 8.21 9.79 4.86
CA THR A 64 9.35 10.17 4.03
C THR A 64 10.60 10.11 4.89
N ALA A 65 11.48 9.14 4.63
CA ALA A 65 12.72 9.01 5.40
C ALA A 65 13.76 10.07 5.05
N GLY A 66 13.79 10.52 3.80
CA GLY A 66 14.64 11.62 3.34
C GLY A 66 16.10 11.46 3.73
N SER A 67 16.67 12.46 4.41
CA SER A 67 18.07 12.48 4.87
C SER A 67 18.38 11.48 5.98
N GLY A 68 17.35 10.88 6.58
CA GLY A 68 17.48 9.82 7.57
C GLY A 68 16.55 9.98 8.77
N ILE A 69 15.93 8.89 9.17
CA ILE A 69 15.08 8.80 10.35
C ILE A 69 15.28 7.45 11.02
N MET A 70 15.19 7.43 12.35
CA MET A 70 15.07 6.21 13.12
C MET A 70 13.62 6.07 13.56
N HIS A 71 13.00 4.91 13.34
CA HIS A 71 11.64 4.67 13.80
C HIS A 71 11.43 3.24 14.30
N GLN A 72 10.30 3.02 14.93
CA GLN A 72 9.80 1.72 15.32
C GLN A 72 8.32 1.60 15.00
N GLU A 73 7.89 0.38 14.73
CA GLU A 73 6.50 0.03 14.48
C GLU A 73 6.14 -1.17 15.36
N MET A 74 5.17 -0.97 16.27
CA MET A 74 4.85 -1.95 17.30
C MET A 74 3.37 -2.37 17.17
N PRO A 75 3.11 -3.49 16.48
CA PRO A 75 1.76 -4.06 16.40
C PRO A 75 1.19 -4.37 17.78
N GLN A 76 -0.08 -4.07 17.97
CA GLN A 76 -0.81 -4.37 19.20
C GLN A 76 -1.52 -5.71 19.07
N ALA A 77 -1.62 -6.45 20.20
CA ALA A 77 -2.33 -7.72 20.21
C ALA A 77 -3.79 -7.53 19.77
N SER A 78 -4.17 -8.20 18.70
CA SER A 78 -5.49 -8.14 18.09
C SER A 78 -5.95 -9.53 17.65
N LYS A 79 -7.24 -9.67 17.33
CA LYS A 79 -7.79 -10.93 16.81
C LYS A 79 -7.23 -11.31 15.44
N HIS A 80 -6.82 -10.32 14.67
CA HIS A 80 -6.22 -10.46 13.36
C HIS A 80 -5.31 -9.26 13.10
N MET A 81 -4.07 -9.50 12.75
CA MET A 81 -3.13 -8.51 12.22
C MET A 81 -2.95 -8.78 10.74
N LEU A 82 -3.51 -7.90 9.92
CA LEU A 82 -3.46 -8.03 8.46
C LEU A 82 -3.10 -6.67 7.85
N GLY A 83 -2.05 -6.63 7.07
CA GLY A 83 -1.61 -5.41 6.43
C GLY A 83 -0.45 -5.60 5.48
N VAL A 84 0.00 -4.48 4.95
CA VAL A 84 1.14 -4.42 4.03
C VAL A 84 2.01 -3.21 4.36
N GLN A 85 3.29 -3.33 4.04
CA GLN A 85 4.22 -2.21 4.01
C GLN A 85 4.84 -2.11 2.62
N LEU A 86 4.78 -0.93 2.03
CA LEU A 86 5.32 -0.62 0.71
C LEU A 86 6.47 0.37 0.84
N TRP A 87 7.56 0.14 0.12
CA TRP A 87 8.68 1.08 0.04
C TRP A 87 8.77 1.68 -1.35
N LEU A 88 8.94 3.00 -1.40
CA LEU A 88 9.11 3.77 -2.62
C LEU A 88 10.49 4.44 -2.64
N ASN A 89 11.15 4.39 -3.80
CA ASN A 89 12.40 5.10 -4.02
C ASN A 89 12.13 6.61 -4.11
N LEU A 90 12.84 7.43 -3.35
CA LEU A 90 12.81 8.88 -3.55
C LEU A 90 13.64 9.29 -4.77
N PRO A 91 13.22 10.34 -5.53
CA PRO A 91 14.05 10.92 -6.58
C PRO A 91 15.41 11.36 -6.03
N GLN A 92 16.45 11.23 -6.82
CA GLN A 92 17.83 11.58 -6.42
C GLN A 92 17.93 12.97 -5.79
N LYS A 93 17.25 13.95 -6.37
CA LYS A 93 17.20 15.35 -5.88
C LYS A 93 16.50 15.52 -4.52
N GLU A 94 15.68 14.53 -4.12
CA GLU A 94 14.86 14.57 -2.91
C GLU A 94 15.30 13.57 -1.84
N LYS A 95 16.33 12.75 -2.13
CA LYS A 95 16.83 11.75 -1.16
C LYS A 95 17.36 12.35 0.15
N MET A 96 17.71 13.63 0.15
CA MET A 96 18.22 14.33 1.32
C MET A 96 17.23 15.37 1.87
N THR A 97 15.95 15.27 1.50
CA THR A 97 14.89 16.10 2.07
C THR A 97 14.72 15.84 3.57
N ASP A 98 14.13 16.78 4.29
CA ASP A 98 13.83 16.60 5.71
C ASP A 98 12.86 15.42 5.90
N PRO A 99 13.11 14.54 6.88
CA PRO A 99 12.20 13.45 7.15
C PRO A 99 10.88 13.96 7.72
N THR A 100 9.79 13.37 7.24
CA THR A 100 8.43 13.70 7.70
C THR A 100 7.59 12.44 7.74
N TYR A 101 6.51 12.43 8.54
CA TYR A 101 5.49 11.44 8.41
C TYR A 101 4.10 11.99 8.77
N PHE A 102 3.07 11.30 8.31
CA PHE A 102 1.68 11.60 8.67
C PHE A 102 0.84 10.31 8.61
N ASP A 103 -0.16 10.27 9.49
CA ASP A 103 -1.14 9.20 9.48
C ASP A 103 -2.27 9.55 8.52
N ILE A 104 -2.63 8.59 7.66
CA ILE A 104 -3.77 8.67 6.76
C ILE A 104 -4.93 7.99 7.48
N THR A 105 -5.76 8.79 8.12
CA THR A 105 -6.91 8.32 8.90
C THR A 105 -8.17 8.23 8.04
N GLY A 106 -9.21 7.59 8.56
CA GLY A 106 -10.41 7.29 7.78
C GLY A 106 -11.08 8.49 7.10
N ASN A 107 -10.99 9.69 7.67
CA ASN A 107 -11.53 10.92 7.06
C ASN A 107 -10.70 11.46 5.87
N MET A 108 -9.49 10.96 5.68
CA MET A 108 -8.59 11.32 4.57
C MET A 108 -8.65 10.31 3.41
N ILE A 109 -9.28 9.15 3.65
CA ILE A 109 -9.42 8.08 2.67
C ILE A 109 -10.77 8.23 1.98
N GLY A 110 -10.74 8.59 0.70
CA GLY A 110 -11.93 8.63 -0.12
C GLY A 110 -12.45 7.22 -0.40
N SER A 111 -13.77 7.04 -0.47
CA SER A 111 -14.36 5.74 -0.78
C SER A 111 -15.43 5.85 -1.84
N LYS A 112 -15.36 4.98 -2.85
CA LYS A 112 -16.38 4.83 -3.90
C LYS A 112 -17.01 3.45 -3.78
N LYS A 113 -18.31 3.42 -3.52
CA LYS A 113 -19.09 2.19 -3.59
C LYS A 113 -19.78 2.09 -4.95
N THR A 114 -19.60 0.95 -5.61
CA THR A 114 -20.26 0.56 -6.85
C THR A 114 -21.15 -0.67 -6.60
N ASP A 115 -21.84 -1.16 -7.63
CA ASP A 115 -22.62 -2.40 -7.51
C ASP A 115 -21.76 -3.65 -7.30
N ASN A 116 -20.49 -3.61 -7.70
CA ASN A 116 -19.59 -4.74 -7.68
C ASN A 116 -18.50 -4.66 -6.60
N ALA A 117 -18.11 -3.44 -6.20
CA ALA A 117 -16.91 -3.22 -5.38
C ALA A 117 -17.03 -2.00 -4.48
N ILE A 118 -16.13 -1.96 -3.48
CA ILE A 118 -15.79 -0.74 -2.74
C ILE A 118 -14.33 -0.43 -3.04
N ILE A 119 -14.06 0.80 -3.47
CA ILE A 119 -12.69 1.28 -3.74
C ILE A 119 -12.36 2.33 -2.68
N HIS A 120 -11.38 2.04 -1.85
CA HIS A 120 -10.82 2.99 -0.89
C HIS A 120 -9.58 3.63 -1.52
N VAL A 121 -9.61 4.94 -1.69
CA VAL A 121 -8.53 5.71 -2.30
C VAL A 121 -7.62 6.24 -1.19
N LEU A 122 -6.51 5.54 -0.92
CA LEU A 122 -5.52 5.96 0.07
C LEU A 122 -4.72 7.14 -0.48
N ALA A 123 -4.29 7.06 -1.73
CA ALA A 123 -3.53 8.09 -2.42
C ALA A 123 -3.95 8.20 -3.89
N GLY A 124 -3.88 9.40 -4.44
CA GLY A 124 -4.31 9.67 -5.81
C GLY A 124 -5.81 9.96 -5.93
N GLU A 125 -6.39 9.64 -7.08
CA GLU A 125 -7.80 9.95 -7.40
C GLU A 125 -8.43 8.83 -8.21
N TYR A 126 -9.67 8.46 -7.88
CA TYR A 126 -10.53 7.54 -8.61
C TYR A 126 -11.94 8.14 -8.77
N ASP A 127 -12.41 8.33 -10.01
CA ASP A 127 -13.75 8.82 -10.33
C ASP A 127 -14.15 10.05 -9.46
N SER A 128 -13.27 11.06 -9.42
CA SER A 128 -13.40 12.30 -8.63
C SER A 128 -13.32 12.11 -7.10
N ILE A 129 -13.14 10.89 -6.61
CA ILE A 129 -12.87 10.61 -5.20
C ILE A 129 -11.37 10.69 -4.96
N LYS A 130 -10.97 11.48 -3.98
CA LYS A 130 -9.55 11.74 -3.68
C LYS A 130 -9.13 11.06 -2.39
N GLY A 131 -7.94 10.48 -2.43
CA GLY A 131 -7.13 10.17 -1.27
C GLY A 131 -6.15 11.31 -0.95
N VAL A 132 -5.10 11.00 -0.21
CA VAL A 132 -4.04 11.97 0.04
C VAL A 132 -3.24 12.26 -1.24
N GLU A 133 -2.70 13.45 -1.33
CA GLU A 133 -1.70 13.77 -2.35
C GLU A 133 -0.30 13.42 -1.81
N PRO A 134 0.40 12.43 -2.39
CA PRO A 134 1.71 12.04 -1.91
C PRO A 134 2.71 13.19 -2.04
N PRO A 135 3.62 13.37 -1.05
CA PRO A 135 4.53 14.52 -1.04
C PRO A 135 5.56 14.48 -2.18
N HIS A 136 6.15 13.33 -2.45
CA HIS A 136 7.25 13.19 -3.39
C HIS A 136 6.91 12.28 -4.58
N ILE A 137 6.61 11.01 -4.32
CA ILE A 137 6.22 10.06 -5.36
C ILE A 137 4.71 10.11 -5.56
N LYS A 138 4.28 10.60 -6.70
CA LYS A 138 2.85 10.71 -7.05
C LYS A 138 2.24 9.32 -7.33
N ALA A 139 2.29 8.47 -6.32
CA ALA A 139 1.71 7.14 -6.40
C ALA A 139 0.19 7.18 -6.28
N THR A 140 -0.45 6.27 -7.00
CA THR A 140 -1.86 5.90 -6.81
C THR A 140 -1.92 4.62 -6.00
N ILE A 141 -2.66 4.64 -4.89
CA ILE A 141 -2.81 3.47 -4.02
C ILE A 141 -4.29 3.32 -3.68
N TYR A 142 -4.87 2.19 -4.11
CA TYR A 142 -6.24 1.81 -3.80
C TYR A 142 -6.27 0.50 -3.03
N ASP A 143 -7.19 0.39 -2.08
CA ASP A 143 -7.63 -0.86 -1.51
C ASP A 143 -9.02 -1.18 -2.07
N VAL A 144 -9.16 -2.31 -2.73
CA VAL A 144 -10.36 -2.69 -3.48
C VAL A 144 -10.97 -3.95 -2.88
N GLU A 145 -12.23 -3.82 -2.45
CA GLU A 145 -13.06 -4.95 -2.02
C GLU A 145 -14.02 -5.30 -3.15
N LEU A 146 -13.78 -6.42 -3.83
CA LEU A 146 -14.56 -6.90 -4.97
C LEU A 146 -15.45 -8.06 -4.53
N GLN A 147 -16.76 -7.96 -4.81
CA GLN A 147 -17.72 -9.00 -4.45
C GLN A 147 -17.45 -10.31 -5.21
N ALA A 148 -17.81 -11.44 -4.59
CA ALA A 148 -17.73 -12.77 -5.18
C ALA A 148 -18.41 -12.83 -6.57
N GLY A 149 -17.73 -13.42 -7.55
CA GLY A 149 -18.20 -13.55 -8.92
C GLY A 149 -18.32 -12.26 -9.72
N LYS A 150 -17.78 -11.15 -9.22
CA LYS A 150 -17.80 -9.86 -9.91
C LYS A 150 -16.45 -9.52 -10.52
N SER A 151 -16.48 -8.58 -11.44
CA SER A 151 -15.29 -8.03 -12.10
C SER A 151 -15.26 -6.53 -11.96
N ILE A 152 -14.07 -5.97 -11.99
CA ILE A 152 -13.82 -4.53 -12.01
C ILE A 152 -12.72 -4.22 -13.03
N THR A 153 -12.88 -3.12 -13.75
CA THR A 153 -11.83 -2.52 -14.58
C THR A 153 -11.42 -1.20 -13.96
N LEU A 154 -10.14 -1.02 -13.71
CA LEU A 154 -9.56 0.16 -13.09
C LEU A 154 -8.65 0.86 -14.10
N PRO A 155 -8.83 2.16 -14.33
CA PRO A 155 -7.96 2.93 -15.23
C PRO A 155 -6.57 3.06 -14.62
N THR A 156 -5.56 3.00 -15.46
CA THR A 156 -4.15 3.21 -15.13
C THR A 156 -3.53 4.19 -16.11
N LYS A 157 -2.30 4.62 -15.85
CA LYS A 157 -1.55 5.45 -16.80
C LYS A 157 -0.54 4.57 -17.51
N THR A 158 -0.47 4.68 -18.84
CA THR A 158 0.44 3.88 -19.67
C THR A 158 1.90 4.05 -19.28
N GLU A 159 2.29 5.24 -18.78
CA GLU A 159 3.66 5.52 -18.32
C GLU A 159 3.99 5.01 -16.92
N ASP A 160 3.00 4.52 -16.17
CA ASP A 160 3.20 4.03 -14.81
C ASP A 160 3.56 2.54 -14.78
N ASN A 161 4.39 2.15 -13.83
CA ASN A 161 4.47 0.77 -13.39
C ASN A 161 3.29 0.47 -12.49
N VAL A 162 2.53 -0.58 -12.82
CA VAL A 162 1.29 -0.96 -12.15
C VAL A 162 1.37 -2.38 -11.63
N PHE A 163 1.06 -2.58 -10.37
CA PHE A 163 0.85 -3.92 -9.82
C PHE A 163 -0.35 -3.96 -8.90
N ILE A 164 -0.87 -5.16 -8.69
CA ILE A 164 -1.79 -5.44 -7.59
C ILE A 164 -1.16 -6.46 -6.64
N PHE A 165 -1.55 -6.38 -5.36
CA PHE A 165 -1.26 -7.40 -4.37
C PHE A 165 -2.57 -7.98 -3.83
N LEU A 166 -2.76 -9.29 -3.99
CA LEU A 166 -3.96 -10.00 -3.55
C LEU A 166 -3.89 -10.23 -2.04
N ILE A 167 -4.67 -9.46 -1.28
CA ILE A 167 -4.65 -9.49 0.19
C ILE A 167 -5.47 -10.67 0.72
N GLU A 168 -6.70 -10.83 0.23
CA GLU A 168 -7.61 -11.91 0.62
C GLU A 168 -8.39 -12.38 -0.61
N GLY A 169 -8.51 -13.69 -0.79
CA GLY A 169 -9.20 -14.29 -1.93
C GLY A 169 -8.34 -14.38 -3.18
N ASN A 170 -8.76 -15.21 -4.12
CA ASN A 170 -8.09 -15.44 -5.40
C ASN A 170 -8.65 -14.52 -6.47
N ALA A 171 -7.80 -14.11 -7.41
CA ALA A 171 -8.19 -13.33 -8.58
C ALA A 171 -8.20 -14.18 -9.83
N ILE A 172 -9.05 -13.83 -10.79
CA ILE A 172 -8.99 -14.30 -12.16
C ILE A 172 -8.56 -13.12 -13.04
N ILE A 173 -7.39 -13.26 -13.69
CA ILE A 173 -6.80 -12.25 -14.56
C ILE A 173 -6.46 -12.94 -15.89
N ASP A 174 -7.00 -12.44 -16.99
CA ASP A 174 -6.84 -13.03 -18.33
C ASP A 174 -7.17 -14.55 -18.35
N GLY A 175 -8.21 -14.95 -17.63
CA GLY A 175 -8.65 -16.33 -17.50
C GLY A 175 -7.77 -17.23 -16.61
N THR A 176 -6.71 -16.66 -16.03
CA THR A 176 -5.81 -17.40 -15.12
C THR A 176 -6.21 -17.13 -13.66
N ASN A 177 -6.35 -18.21 -12.88
CA ASN A 177 -6.57 -18.11 -11.44
C ASN A 177 -5.24 -17.82 -10.72
N ILE A 178 -5.20 -16.74 -9.98
CA ILE A 178 -4.04 -16.26 -9.21
C ILE A 178 -4.40 -16.37 -7.72
N PRO A 179 -3.61 -17.09 -6.92
CA PRO A 179 -3.89 -17.29 -5.50
C PRO A 179 -3.67 -16.00 -4.69
N GLU A 180 -4.35 -15.91 -3.55
CA GLU A 180 -4.12 -14.85 -2.57
C GLU A 180 -2.64 -14.76 -2.15
N LYS A 181 -2.22 -13.61 -1.58
CA LYS A 181 -0.82 -13.32 -1.19
C LYS A 181 0.15 -13.29 -2.38
N THR A 182 -0.35 -13.01 -3.57
CA THR A 182 0.44 -12.90 -4.80
C THR A 182 0.48 -11.45 -5.27
N ALA A 183 1.66 -10.97 -5.64
CA ALA A 183 1.83 -9.72 -6.38
C ALA A 183 1.78 -10.00 -7.89
N VAL A 184 0.91 -9.31 -8.60
CA VAL A 184 0.77 -9.40 -10.05
C VAL A 184 1.27 -8.11 -10.67
N LEU A 185 2.35 -8.19 -11.43
CA LEU A 185 2.95 -7.06 -12.14
C LEU A 185 2.37 -6.99 -13.56
N PHE A 186 1.89 -5.82 -13.95
CA PHE A 186 1.31 -5.60 -15.28
C PHE A 186 2.33 -5.02 -16.26
N SER A 187 2.14 -5.33 -17.53
CA SER A 187 2.82 -4.64 -18.64
C SER A 187 2.17 -3.25 -18.86
N GLU A 188 2.75 -2.47 -19.78
CA GLU A 188 2.18 -1.19 -20.20
C GLU A 188 0.72 -1.35 -20.65
N GLY A 189 -0.14 -0.46 -20.16
CA GLY A 189 -1.56 -0.42 -20.46
C GLY A 189 -2.26 0.76 -19.79
N ASP A 190 -3.47 1.08 -20.22
CA ASP A 190 -4.27 2.18 -19.72
C ASP A 190 -5.38 1.72 -18.76
N GLU A 191 -5.53 0.40 -18.58
CA GLU A 191 -6.46 -0.20 -17.63
C GLU A 191 -6.00 -1.59 -17.19
N ILE A 192 -6.51 -2.03 -16.03
CA ILE A 192 -6.42 -3.42 -15.59
C ILE A 192 -7.82 -3.96 -15.32
N SER A 193 -8.03 -5.24 -15.64
CA SER A 193 -9.28 -5.95 -15.35
C SER A 193 -9.02 -7.12 -14.41
N VAL A 194 -9.79 -7.16 -13.31
CA VAL A 194 -9.66 -8.17 -12.26
C VAL A 194 -11.03 -8.75 -11.94
N SER A 195 -11.13 -10.06 -11.81
CA SER A 195 -12.36 -10.76 -11.41
C SER A 195 -12.13 -11.54 -10.13
N ALA A 196 -13.14 -11.59 -9.26
CA ALA A 196 -13.17 -12.46 -8.10
C ALA A 196 -13.74 -13.84 -8.48
N GLU A 197 -13.32 -14.89 -7.78
CA GLU A 197 -13.96 -16.21 -7.88
C GLU A 197 -15.46 -16.14 -7.53
N SER A 198 -16.23 -17.12 -8.02
CA SER A 198 -17.70 -17.09 -7.93
C SER A 198 -18.26 -17.16 -6.52
N ASP A 199 -17.49 -17.71 -5.57
CA ASP A 199 -17.92 -18.05 -4.21
C ASP A 199 -17.16 -17.29 -3.10
N LYS A 200 -16.12 -16.54 -3.46
CA LYS A 200 -15.29 -15.81 -2.50
C LYS A 200 -15.08 -14.34 -2.90
N GLN A 201 -15.22 -13.45 -1.96
CA GLN A 201 -14.83 -12.05 -2.12
C GLN A 201 -13.32 -11.95 -2.33
N LEU A 202 -12.90 -10.99 -3.13
CA LEU A 202 -11.50 -10.65 -3.35
C LEU A 202 -11.21 -9.27 -2.74
N ARG A 203 -10.09 -9.17 -2.02
CA ARG A 203 -9.53 -7.89 -1.60
C ARG A 203 -8.11 -7.76 -2.12
N PHE A 204 -7.80 -6.66 -2.78
CA PHE A 204 -6.49 -6.41 -3.33
C PHE A 204 -6.10 -4.94 -3.22
N MET A 205 -4.80 -4.69 -3.07
CA MET A 205 -4.23 -3.35 -3.20
C MET A 205 -3.78 -3.15 -4.64
N LEU A 206 -4.14 -2.00 -5.25
CA LEU A 206 -3.55 -1.51 -6.49
C LEU A 206 -2.53 -0.45 -6.16
N CYS A 207 -1.34 -0.58 -6.76
CA CYS A 207 -0.27 0.41 -6.68
C CYS A 207 0.17 0.79 -8.09
N SER A 208 0.25 2.08 -8.37
CA SER A 208 0.66 2.65 -9.66
C SER A 208 1.51 3.88 -9.43
N ALA A 209 2.65 3.96 -10.09
CA ALA A 209 3.51 5.14 -10.06
C ALA A 209 4.42 5.20 -11.29
N LYS A 210 4.74 6.42 -11.71
CA LYS A 210 5.69 6.66 -12.79
C LYS A 210 7.10 6.27 -12.36
N PRO A 211 7.82 5.45 -13.17
CA PRO A 211 9.21 5.09 -12.87
C PRO A 211 10.13 6.31 -12.88
N LEU A 212 11.03 6.37 -11.91
CA LEU A 212 12.02 7.45 -11.79
C LEU A 212 13.14 7.30 -12.82
N LYS A 213 13.49 6.07 -13.16
CA LYS A 213 14.64 5.71 -14.01
C LYS A 213 15.97 6.22 -13.43
N GLU A 214 16.05 6.21 -12.12
CA GLU A 214 17.20 6.64 -11.32
C GLU A 214 17.74 5.48 -10.48
N PRO A 215 19.05 5.49 -10.14
CA PRO A 215 19.64 4.45 -9.30
C PRO A 215 18.99 4.45 -7.91
N VAL A 216 18.82 3.25 -7.37
CA VAL A 216 18.43 3.07 -5.97
C VAL A 216 19.65 3.32 -5.08
N SER A 217 19.46 4.13 -4.04
CA SER A 217 20.48 4.40 -3.03
C SER A 217 19.79 4.66 -1.68
N TRP A 218 20.12 3.85 -0.69
CA TRP A 218 19.65 3.94 0.70
C TRP A 218 20.77 3.66 1.69
#